data_b2ab40587080a1c2730bb97448b57fbc
#
_entry.id   b2ab40587080a1c2730bb97448b57fbc
#
_cell.length_a   1.000
_cell.length_b   1.000
_cell.length_c   1.000
_cell.angle_alpha   90.00
_cell.angle_beta   90.00
_cell.angle_gamma   90.00
#
_symmetry.space_group_name_H-M   'P 1'
#
loop_
_entity.id
_entity.type
_entity.pdbx_description
1 polymer ?
#
loop_
_entity_poly.entity_id
_entity_poly.type
_entity_poly.pdbx_seq_one_letter_code
_entity_poly.pdbx_strand_id
1 'polypeptide(L)'
;MADVMRFWLRRGVDGFRVDASAVLIEDDLLRDDPPDPNYDPKTTPPPQRLKRVFTDDRPEGMDCLEDLRAVLDEFADRVLAGEVQGRISRISHFYGNDRPRLHLPLNFALLDTPWDALSLQGTLMGSLACRCSPTRYWLW
;
A
#
# COMPACT_ATOMS: atom_id res chain seq x y z
N MET A 1 6.31 15.18 9.78
CA MET A 1 6.69 14.58 8.46
C MET A 1 6.42 15.56 7.32
N ALA A 2 5.28 16.23 7.24
CA ALA A 2 4.92 17.17 6.16
C ALA A 2 6.01 18.22 5.84
N ASP A 3 6.59 18.88 6.85
CA ASP A 3 7.62 19.89 6.63
C ASP A 3 8.94 19.30 6.12
N VAL A 4 9.25 18.06 6.48
CA VAL A 4 10.40 17.33 5.92
C VAL A 4 10.20 17.07 4.43
N MET A 5 8.98 16.67 4.03
CA MET A 5 8.67 16.50 2.61
C MET A 5 8.77 17.82 1.85
N ARG A 6 8.17 18.90 2.35
CA ARG A 6 8.25 20.23 1.74
C ARG A 6 9.69 20.73 1.60
N PHE A 7 10.53 20.44 2.59
CA PHE A 7 11.95 20.78 2.54
C PHE A 7 12.68 20.14 1.37
N TRP A 8 12.44 18.84 1.12
CA TRP A 8 13.06 18.12 0.01
C TRP A 8 12.44 18.46 -1.34
N LEU A 9 11.11 18.62 -1.41
CA LEU A 9 10.40 19.01 -2.64
C LEU A 9 10.87 20.37 -3.14
N ARG A 10 11.09 21.35 -2.25
CA ARG A 10 11.64 22.67 -2.59
C ARG A 10 13.09 22.58 -3.10
N ARG A 11 13.81 21.51 -2.81
CA ARG A 11 15.16 21.22 -3.33
C ARG A 11 15.16 20.44 -4.65
N GLY A 12 14.00 20.14 -5.19
CA GLY A 12 13.86 19.51 -6.50
C GLY A 12 13.80 17.98 -6.48
N VAL A 13 13.50 17.37 -5.33
CA VAL A 13 13.18 15.93 -5.28
C VAL A 13 11.87 15.69 -6.00
N ASP A 14 11.83 14.69 -6.90
CA ASP A 14 10.68 14.41 -7.76
C ASP A 14 9.57 13.60 -7.08
N GLY A 15 9.80 13.13 -5.86
CA GLY A 15 8.81 12.38 -5.11
C GLY A 15 9.39 11.58 -3.97
N PHE A 16 8.57 10.70 -3.40
CA PHE A 16 8.96 9.86 -2.28
C PHE A 16 8.46 8.43 -2.47
N ARG A 17 9.21 7.49 -1.90
CA ARG A 17 8.74 6.15 -1.61
C ARG A 17 8.39 6.05 -0.13
N VAL A 18 7.16 5.67 0.17
CA VAL A 18 6.70 5.34 1.51
C VAL A 18 6.97 3.86 1.74
N ASP A 19 7.84 3.57 2.68
CA ASP A 19 8.14 2.20 3.07
C ASP A 19 6.99 1.62 3.89
N ALA A 20 6.73 0.32 3.74
CA ALA A 20 5.76 -0.43 4.53
C ALA A 20 4.41 0.32 4.72
N SER A 21 3.83 0.83 3.64
CA SER A 21 2.69 1.77 3.66
C SER A 21 1.46 1.25 4.42
N ALA A 22 1.34 -0.05 4.60
CA ALA A 22 0.22 -0.67 5.30
C ALA A 22 0.33 -0.66 6.83
N VAL A 23 1.55 -0.42 7.36
CA VAL A 23 1.85 -0.47 8.80
C VAL A 23 2.40 0.86 9.32
N LEU A 24 1.96 1.97 8.74
CA LEU A 24 2.40 3.32 9.12
C LEU A 24 1.93 3.73 10.52
N ILE A 25 0.76 3.26 10.91
CA ILE A 25 0.10 3.62 12.17
C ILE A 25 -0.34 2.34 12.88
N GLU A 26 0.05 2.24 14.13
CA GLU A 26 -0.36 1.17 15.03
C GLU A 26 -1.54 1.61 15.89
N ASP A 27 -2.11 0.67 16.64
CA ASP A 27 -3.19 0.93 17.57
C ASP A 27 -2.75 1.85 18.72
N ASP A 28 -3.53 2.88 19.04
CA ASP A 28 -3.22 3.86 20.10
C ASP A 28 -3.01 3.25 21.48
N LEU A 29 -3.63 2.10 21.73
CA LEU A 29 -3.47 1.35 22.97
C LEU A 29 -2.30 0.36 22.93
N LEU A 30 -1.58 0.28 21.81
CA LEU A 30 -0.45 -0.63 21.60
C LEU A 30 -0.81 -2.09 21.92
N ARG A 31 -2.02 -2.51 21.56
CA ARG A 31 -2.49 -3.88 21.80
C ARG A 31 -1.80 -4.86 20.87
N ASP A 32 -1.48 -6.02 21.40
CA ASP A 32 -0.95 -7.12 20.60
C ASP A 32 -2.01 -7.68 19.66
N ASP A 33 -1.60 -8.03 18.44
CA ASP A 33 -2.47 -8.73 17.50
C ASP A 33 -2.89 -10.09 18.06
N PRO A 34 -4.17 -10.46 17.96
CA PRO A 34 -4.66 -11.74 18.46
C PRO A 34 -4.14 -12.92 17.62
N PRO A 35 -4.04 -14.13 18.20
CA PRO A 35 -3.76 -15.33 17.44
C PRO A 35 -4.76 -15.52 16.28
N ASP A 36 -4.28 -15.93 15.11
CA ASP A 36 -5.17 -16.29 14.01
C ASP A 36 -5.77 -17.68 14.28
N PRO A 37 -7.09 -17.82 14.42
CA PRO A 37 -7.74 -19.09 14.65
C PRO A 37 -7.57 -20.10 13.50
N ASN A 38 -7.20 -19.61 12.31
CA ASN A 38 -6.98 -20.45 11.13
C ASN A 38 -5.50 -20.81 10.93
N TYR A 39 -4.62 -20.42 11.86
CA TYR A 39 -3.20 -20.71 11.74
C TYR A 39 -2.90 -22.20 11.89
N ASP A 40 -2.30 -22.79 10.87
CA ASP A 40 -1.76 -24.13 10.90
C ASP A 40 -0.22 -24.09 10.78
N PRO A 41 0.53 -24.47 11.82
CA PRO A 41 2.00 -24.41 11.79
C PRO A 41 2.64 -25.34 10.77
N LYS A 42 1.89 -26.28 10.18
CA LYS A 42 2.40 -27.19 9.14
C LYS A 42 2.36 -26.60 7.74
N THR A 43 1.43 -25.67 7.50
CA THR A 43 1.15 -25.10 6.17
C THR A 43 1.37 -23.61 6.10
N THR A 44 1.39 -22.93 7.23
CA THR A 44 1.43 -21.47 7.32
C THR A 44 2.73 -20.97 7.99
N PRO A 45 3.45 -20.03 7.39
CA PRO A 45 4.67 -19.49 7.97
C PRO A 45 4.45 -18.83 9.35
N PRO A 46 5.42 -18.91 10.28
CA PRO A 46 5.30 -18.35 11.63
C PRO A 46 4.89 -16.88 11.73
N PRO A 47 5.28 -15.97 10.81
CA PRO A 47 4.83 -14.58 10.83
C PRO A 47 3.32 -14.41 10.69
N GLN A 48 2.61 -15.38 10.13
CA GLN A 48 1.16 -15.34 9.92
C GLN A 48 0.36 -15.97 11.08
N ARG A 49 1.01 -16.28 12.19
CA ARG A 49 0.35 -16.84 13.40
C ARG A 49 -0.59 -15.85 14.09
N LEU A 50 -0.43 -14.57 13.82
CA LEU A 50 -1.25 -13.49 14.39
C LEU A 50 -2.14 -12.91 13.29
N LYS A 51 -3.39 -12.64 13.65
CA LYS A 51 -4.31 -11.88 12.81
C LYS A 51 -4.03 -10.39 12.99
N ARG A 52 -3.41 -9.78 11.99
CA ARG A 52 -3.06 -8.35 12.03
C ARG A 52 -4.31 -7.46 12.01
N VAL A 53 -4.77 -7.09 13.18
CA VAL A 53 -5.95 -6.25 13.41
C VAL A 53 -5.56 -4.87 13.91
N PHE A 54 -4.47 -4.81 14.68
CA PHE A 54 -4.01 -3.61 15.36
C PHE A 54 -2.77 -3.00 14.71
N THR A 55 -2.07 -3.75 13.85
CA THR A 55 -0.78 -3.34 13.26
C THR A 55 -0.80 -3.19 11.74
N ASP A 56 -1.90 -3.50 11.06
CA ASP A 56 -1.96 -3.49 9.60
C ASP A 56 -3.28 -2.88 9.09
N ASP A 57 -3.21 -2.16 7.96
CA ASP A 57 -4.37 -1.53 7.29
C ASP A 57 -5.25 -0.66 8.20
N ARG A 58 -4.67 -0.03 9.18
CA ARG A 58 -5.40 0.86 10.07
C ARG A 58 -6.00 2.03 9.29
N PRO A 59 -7.25 2.44 9.59
CA PRO A 59 -7.87 3.62 8.96
C PRO A 59 -7.01 4.87 9.09
N GLU A 60 -6.40 5.07 10.25
CA GLU A 60 -5.51 6.19 10.55
C GLU A 60 -4.25 6.20 9.65
N GLY A 61 -3.79 5.01 9.23
CA GLY A 61 -2.71 4.87 8.25
C GLY A 61 -3.12 5.36 6.86
N MET A 62 -4.39 5.15 6.49
CA MET A 62 -4.93 5.68 5.23
C MET A 62 -5.07 7.20 5.26
N ASP A 63 -5.51 7.79 6.39
CA ASP A 63 -5.55 9.24 6.58
C ASP A 63 -4.13 9.84 6.51
N CYS A 64 -3.13 9.15 7.09
CA CYS A 64 -1.73 9.56 6.98
C CYS A 64 -1.25 9.61 5.52
N LEU A 65 -1.62 8.62 4.69
CA LEU A 65 -1.28 8.63 3.26
C LEU A 65 -1.97 9.79 2.50
N GLU A 66 -3.20 10.12 2.86
CA GLU A 66 -3.93 11.28 2.32
C GLU A 66 -3.22 12.60 2.66
N ASP A 67 -2.78 12.75 3.90
CA ASP A 67 -2.02 13.93 4.35
C ASP A 67 -0.67 14.05 3.63
N LEU A 68 0.07 12.94 3.47
CA LEU A 68 1.32 12.93 2.71
C LEU A 68 1.08 13.28 1.24
N ARG A 69 0.00 12.77 0.66
CA ARG A 69 -0.40 13.08 -0.71
C ARG A 69 -0.77 14.55 -0.87
N ALA A 70 -1.51 15.12 0.05
CA ALA A 70 -1.88 16.54 0.02
C ALA A 70 -0.66 17.46 0.02
N VAL A 71 0.38 17.12 0.80
CA VAL A 71 1.65 17.86 0.78
C VAL A 71 2.36 17.74 -0.56
N LEU A 72 2.32 16.56 -1.17
CA LEU A 72 2.96 16.33 -2.47
C LEU A 72 2.26 17.13 -3.58
N ASP A 73 0.93 17.19 -3.54
CA ASP A 73 0.10 17.91 -4.52
C ASP A 73 0.26 19.45 -4.46
N GLU A 74 0.95 19.99 -3.42
CA GLU A 74 1.39 21.39 -3.40
C GLU A 74 2.46 21.69 -4.48
N PHE A 75 3.06 20.66 -5.08
CA PHE A 75 4.16 20.76 -6.05
C PHE A 75 3.77 20.03 -7.35
N ALA A 76 4.00 20.69 -8.49
CA ALA A 76 3.71 20.08 -9.79
C ALA A 76 4.64 18.91 -10.09
N ASP A 77 4.12 17.92 -10.81
CA ASP A 77 4.90 16.80 -11.37
C ASP A 77 5.68 15.99 -10.31
N ARG A 78 5.02 15.65 -9.21
CA ARG A 78 5.61 14.84 -8.12
C ARG A 78 4.89 13.51 -7.95
N VAL A 79 5.64 12.49 -7.53
CA VAL A 79 5.13 11.12 -7.38
C VAL A 79 5.26 10.63 -5.95
N LEU A 80 4.20 10.00 -5.43
CA LEU A 80 4.19 9.26 -4.19
C LEU A 80 4.03 7.77 -4.51
N ALA A 81 5.09 7.00 -4.37
CA ALA A 81 5.07 5.56 -4.44
C ALA A 81 4.99 4.96 -3.03
N GLY A 82 4.37 3.79 -2.87
CA GLY A 82 4.30 3.15 -1.57
C GLY A 82 4.40 1.65 -1.64
N GLU A 83 5.09 1.04 -0.71
CA GLU A 83 5.19 -0.41 -0.60
C GLU A 83 3.92 -0.99 0.00
N VAL A 84 3.25 -1.86 -0.76
CA VAL A 84 2.01 -2.52 -0.33
C VAL A 84 2.12 -4.02 -0.54
N GLN A 85 2.18 -4.74 0.57
CA GLN A 85 2.16 -6.21 0.55
C GLN A 85 0.73 -6.73 0.60
N GLY A 86 0.51 -7.94 0.06
CA GLY A 86 -0.75 -8.67 0.17
C GLY A 86 -1.53 -8.79 -1.13
N ARG A 87 -2.82 -9.07 -0.99
CA ARG A 87 -3.68 -9.39 -2.14
C ARG A 87 -3.92 -8.19 -3.05
N ILE A 88 -4.04 -8.43 -4.35
CA ILE A 88 -4.29 -7.42 -5.38
C ILE A 88 -5.53 -6.55 -5.05
N SER A 89 -6.61 -7.16 -4.53
CA SER A 89 -7.82 -6.44 -4.14
C SER A 89 -7.61 -5.37 -3.08
N ARG A 90 -6.56 -5.51 -2.27
CA ARG A 90 -6.17 -4.54 -1.24
C ARG A 90 -5.54 -3.28 -1.84
N ILE A 91 -4.88 -3.40 -2.97
CA ILE A 91 -4.10 -2.32 -3.60
C ILE A 91 -4.98 -1.14 -4.00
N SER A 92 -6.23 -1.40 -4.39
CA SER A 92 -7.17 -0.33 -4.76
C SER A 92 -7.37 0.69 -3.62
N HIS A 93 -7.35 0.26 -2.37
CA HIS A 93 -7.47 1.14 -1.20
C HIS A 93 -6.32 2.14 -1.10
N PHE A 94 -5.12 1.73 -1.52
CA PHE A 94 -3.93 2.59 -1.48
C PHE A 94 -3.86 3.62 -2.61
N TYR A 95 -4.60 3.43 -3.70
CA TYR A 95 -4.81 4.49 -4.68
C TYR A 95 -5.76 5.58 -4.14
N GLY A 96 -6.69 5.19 -3.27
CA GLY A 96 -7.79 6.03 -2.77
C GLY A 96 -8.95 6.12 -3.75
N ASN A 97 -10.17 6.05 -3.24
CA ASN A 97 -11.39 6.19 -4.05
C ASN A 97 -11.84 7.65 -4.11
N ASP A 98 -12.23 8.19 -2.97
CA ASP A 98 -12.75 9.56 -2.86
C ASP A 98 -11.64 10.58 -2.57
N ARG A 99 -10.61 10.15 -1.86
CA ARG A 99 -9.43 10.96 -1.56
C ARG A 99 -8.17 10.27 -2.12
N PRO A 100 -7.35 10.99 -2.89
CA PRO A 100 -6.14 10.40 -3.46
C PRO A 100 -5.10 10.09 -2.38
N ARG A 101 -4.46 8.92 -2.50
CA ARG A 101 -3.40 8.43 -1.61
C ARG A 101 -2.11 8.26 -2.40
N LEU A 102 -1.70 7.04 -2.67
CA LEU A 102 -0.50 6.78 -3.46
C LEU A 102 -0.78 6.95 -4.96
N HIS A 103 0.19 7.48 -5.69
CA HIS A 103 0.17 7.43 -7.16
C HIS A 103 0.50 6.02 -7.65
N LEU A 104 1.48 5.38 -7.00
CA LEU A 104 2.03 4.08 -7.39
C LEU A 104 2.15 3.16 -6.17
N PRO A 105 1.09 2.43 -5.79
CA PRO A 105 1.23 1.31 -4.87
C PRO A 105 2.08 0.21 -5.53
N LEU A 106 3.26 -0.06 -4.96
CA LEU A 106 4.16 -1.12 -5.42
C LEU A 106 3.60 -2.47 -4.97
N ASN A 107 3.16 -3.26 -5.92
CA ASN A 107 2.52 -4.54 -5.68
C ASN A 107 3.52 -5.69 -5.71
N PHE A 108 3.61 -6.45 -4.64
CA PHE A 108 4.49 -7.62 -4.53
C PHE A 108 3.85 -8.95 -4.93
N ALA A 109 2.61 -8.94 -5.43
CA ALA A 109 1.93 -10.18 -5.81
C ALA A 109 2.70 -11.03 -6.84
N LEU A 110 3.50 -10.40 -7.71
CA LEU A 110 4.34 -11.13 -8.66
C LEU A 110 5.48 -11.90 -8.00
N LEU A 111 5.95 -11.49 -6.82
CA LEU A 111 7.01 -12.20 -6.09
C LEU A 111 6.53 -13.56 -5.56
N ASP A 112 5.23 -13.65 -5.23
CA ASP A 112 4.59 -14.85 -4.71
C ASP A 112 3.94 -15.70 -5.81
N THR A 113 4.01 -15.24 -7.08
CA THR A 113 3.37 -15.92 -8.21
C THR A 113 4.31 -16.98 -8.78
N PRO A 114 3.86 -18.22 -9.00
CA PRO A 114 4.64 -19.25 -9.68
C PRO A 114 5.17 -18.75 -11.03
N TRP A 115 6.41 -19.13 -11.36
CA TRP A 115 7.08 -18.70 -12.59
C TRP A 115 6.60 -19.53 -13.79
N ASP A 116 5.33 -19.39 -14.14
CA ASP A 116 4.73 -19.98 -15.33
C ASP A 116 3.78 -18.96 -16.01
N ALA A 117 3.56 -19.12 -17.30
CA ALA A 117 2.84 -18.14 -18.12
C ALA A 117 1.37 -17.93 -17.67
N LEU A 118 0.68 -18.98 -17.26
CA LEU A 118 -0.73 -18.89 -16.86
C LEU A 118 -0.89 -18.19 -15.50
N SER A 119 -0.05 -18.54 -14.54
CA SER A 119 -0.02 -17.91 -13.23
C SER A 119 0.32 -16.43 -13.32
N LEU A 120 1.37 -16.08 -14.08
CA LEU A 120 1.76 -14.69 -14.32
C LEU A 120 0.65 -13.89 -15.03
N GLN A 121 0.05 -14.46 -16.08
CA GLN A 121 -1.08 -13.84 -16.77
C GLN A 121 -2.25 -13.57 -15.81
N GLY A 122 -2.62 -14.55 -14.99
CA GLY A 122 -3.71 -14.41 -14.01
C GLY A 122 -3.45 -13.27 -13.03
N THR A 123 -2.24 -13.20 -12.47
CA THR A 123 -1.84 -12.14 -11.54
C THR A 123 -1.84 -10.76 -12.20
N LEU A 124 -1.31 -10.64 -13.42
CA LEU A 124 -1.28 -9.38 -14.17
C LEU A 124 -2.69 -8.90 -14.52
N MET A 125 -3.57 -9.80 -15.01
CA MET A 125 -4.96 -9.46 -15.33
C MET A 125 -5.75 -9.03 -14.08
N GLY A 126 -5.54 -9.70 -12.94
CA GLY A 126 -6.10 -9.29 -11.66
C GLY A 126 -5.63 -7.90 -11.23
N SER A 127 -4.37 -7.57 -11.43
CA SER A 127 -3.80 -6.25 -11.13
C SER A 127 -4.39 -5.15 -12.01
N LEU A 128 -4.58 -5.44 -13.31
CA LEU A 128 -5.20 -4.49 -14.25
C LEU A 128 -6.68 -4.27 -13.91
N ALA A 129 -7.43 -5.30 -13.60
CA ALA A 129 -8.83 -5.19 -13.20
C ALA A 129 -9.01 -4.35 -11.92
N CYS A 130 -8.07 -4.42 -10.99
CA CYS A 130 -8.10 -3.63 -9.76
C CYS A 130 -7.86 -2.12 -10.00
N ARG A 131 -7.21 -1.74 -11.11
CA ARG A 131 -7.01 -0.35 -11.54
C ARG A 131 -8.24 0.25 -12.24
N CYS A 132 -9.18 -0.57 -12.70
CA CYS A 132 -10.34 -0.16 -13.49
C CYS A 132 -11.51 0.38 -12.68
N SER A 133 -11.31 1.00 -11.53
CA SER A 133 -12.28 1.97 -11.00
C SER A 133 -12.20 3.23 -11.87
N PRO A 134 -13.35 3.81 -12.32
CA PRO A 134 -13.38 4.76 -13.46
C PRO A 134 -12.84 6.17 -13.17
N THR A 135 -12.12 6.37 -12.10
CA THR A 135 -11.55 7.68 -11.75
C THR A 135 -10.02 7.62 -11.69
N ARG A 136 -9.45 7.95 -12.85
CA ARG A 136 -8.08 8.44 -13.08
C ARG A 136 -6.97 7.41 -13.32
N TYR A 137 -6.59 7.34 -14.65
CA TYR A 137 -5.29 7.76 -15.22
C TYR A 137 -4.06 7.24 -14.51
N TRP A 138 -3.25 6.47 -15.14
CA TRP A 138 -2.22 6.75 -16.11
C TRP A 138 -1.81 5.46 -16.81
N LEU A 139 -1.94 5.48 -18.11
CA LEU A 139 -1.20 4.62 -19.01
C LEU A 139 0.26 5.11 -19.03
N TRP A 140 1.16 4.23 -18.73
CA TRP A 140 2.51 4.17 -19.27
C TRP A 140 2.72 2.80 -19.86
#